data_95ef04ae7c9a328275a9583d020fdbfc
#
_entry.id   95ef04ae7c9a328275a9583d020fdbfc
#
_cell.length_a   1.000
_cell.length_b   1.000
_cell.length_c   1.000
_cell.angle_alpha   90.00
_cell.angle_beta   90.00
_cell.angle_gamma   90.00
#
_symmetry.space_group_name_H-M   'P 1'
#
loop_
_entity.id
_entity.type
_entity.pdbx_description
1 polymer ?
#
loop_
_entity_poly.entity_id
_entity_poly.type
_entity_poly.pdbx_seq_one_letter_code
_entity_poly.pdbx_strand_id
1 'polypeptide(L)'
;HFGSATLDSATVKAQFVGTETVHAAAGAAGGKSIVPVLALTVSGVCVESYLGTSTRVIKTSGDVSVTASNKIERTIGADASAAGGSVGVGAAFGVSILNDSAEATLKRSVNADNVFVEASSISRLKTNVKASANGVTPASSPTAGQTTPSGTKQTDYDNMVKNGDYPLDPNGDDMRSLFDEGQADKMADKNTQTASNMANSAGTKNVNATAMSGMSANRPKAETSEGSIQVAACLALNIMKNRSQATIGDVLDVTAAREVRVRSVGDTDAVIAANAKATISTTGVGVAVSINFVRYRTS
;
A
#
# COMPACT_ATOMS: atom_id res chain seq x y z
N HIS A 1 25.04 -26.04 -20.12
CA HIS A 1 24.79 -27.33 -20.75
C HIS A 1 25.18 -28.42 -19.77
N PHE A 2 24.21 -29.04 -19.12
CA PHE A 2 24.47 -30.28 -18.41
C PHE A 2 24.54 -31.43 -19.43
N GLY A 3 25.67 -32.07 -19.55
CA GLY A 3 25.79 -33.34 -20.25
C GLY A 3 24.89 -34.36 -19.61
N SER A 4 25.05 -35.65 -19.94
CA SER A 4 24.33 -36.78 -19.32
C SER A 4 24.81 -36.99 -17.87
N ALA A 5 24.65 -36.02 -17.01
CA ALA A 5 24.95 -36.19 -15.57
C ALA A 5 23.72 -36.76 -14.86
N THR A 6 23.92 -37.77 -14.05
CA THR A 6 22.92 -38.23 -13.08
C THR A 6 22.95 -37.23 -11.94
N LEU A 7 21.83 -36.55 -11.68
CA LEU A 7 21.67 -35.59 -10.60
C LEU A 7 20.96 -36.31 -9.43
N ASP A 8 21.35 -36.00 -8.21
CA ASP A 8 20.62 -36.51 -7.04
C ASP A 8 19.27 -35.78 -6.92
N SER A 9 19.24 -34.46 -7.17
CA SER A 9 18.02 -33.67 -7.20
C SER A 9 18.20 -32.46 -8.11
N ALA A 10 17.08 -31.80 -8.52
CA ALA A 10 17.11 -30.57 -9.30
C ALA A 10 16.11 -29.56 -8.73
N THR A 11 16.59 -28.44 -8.23
CA THR A 11 15.75 -27.38 -7.68
C THR A 11 15.98 -26.07 -8.42
N VAL A 12 14.89 -25.48 -8.92
CA VAL A 12 14.87 -24.13 -9.47
C VAL A 12 13.90 -23.29 -8.67
N LYS A 13 14.41 -22.26 -8.01
CA LYS A 13 13.61 -21.41 -7.14
C LYS A 13 13.82 -19.95 -7.49
N ALA A 14 12.72 -19.22 -7.72
CA ALA A 14 12.69 -17.78 -7.79
C ALA A 14 11.81 -17.25 -6.66
N GLN A 15 12.31 -16.26 -5.92
CA GLN A 15 11.59 -15.68 -4.80
C GLN A 15 11.77 -14.17 -4.76
N PHE A 16 10.69 -13.44 -4.58
CA PHE A 16 10.68 -12.02 -4.26
C PHE A 16 9.93 -11.79 -2.96
N VAL A 17 10.51 -10.99 -2.07
CA VAL A 17 9.87 -10.47 -0.86
C VAL A 17 10.19 -8.98 -0.79
N GLY A 18 9.17 -8.15 -0.70
CA GLY A 18 9.34 -6.70 -0.73
C GLY A 18 8.25 -5.95 0.01
N THR A 19 8.62 -4.71 0.41
CA THR A 19 7.69 -3.73 0.97
C THR A 19 7.86 -2.41 0.22
N GLU A 20 6.76 -1.78 -0.17
CA GLU A 20 6.72 -0.52 -0.88
C GLU A 20 5.84 0.47 -0.11
N THR A 21 6.35 1.66 0.17
CA THR A 21 5.59 2.71 0.84
C THR A 21 5.67 3.99 0.03
N VAL A 22 4.52 4.55 -0.33
CA VAL A 22 4.37 5.84 -1.01
C VAL A 22 3.50 6.73 -0.16
N HIS A 23 4.03 7.88 0.24
CA HIS A 23 3.29 8.86 1.02
C HIS A 23 3.50 10.26 0.45
N ALA A 24 2.41 10.98 0.26
CA ALA A 24 2.40 12.39 -0.14
C ALA A 24 1.61 13.21 0.86
N ALA A 25 2.20 14.30 1.37
CA ALA A 25 1.54 15.19 2.30
C ALA A 25 1.82 16.65 1.93
N ALA A 26 0.82 17.50 2.04
CA ALA A 26 0.96 18.94 1.89
C ALA A 26 -0.02 19.70 2.77
N GLY A 27 0.40 20.90 3.20
CA GLY A 27 -0.42 21.83 3.97
C GLY A 27 -0.21 23.27 3.54
N ALA A 28 -1.24 24.09 3.66
CA ALA A 28 -1.16 25.54 3.47
C ALA A 28 -2.08 26.27 4.43
N ALA A 29 -1.67 27.50 4.84
CA ALA A 29 -2.45 28.37 5.68
C ALA A 29 -2.48 29.79 5.11
N GLY A 30 -3.61 30.51 5.23
CA GLY A 30 -3.74 31.89 4.76
C GLY A 30 -5.18 32.34 4.67
N GLY A 31 -5.43 33.54 4.09
CA GLY A 31 -6.78 34.05 3.86
C GLY A 31 -7.58 33.16 2.89
N LYS A 32 -6.92 32.66 1.86
CA LYS A 32 -7.42 31.62 0.93
C LYS A 32 -6.36 30.54 0.81
N SER A 33 -6.72 29.26 0.97
CA SER A 33 -5.81 28.13 0.95
C SER A 33 -6.38 27.01 0.09
N ILE A 34 -5.59 26.54 -0.89
CA ILE A 34 -5.95 25.41 -1.76
C ILE A 34 -4.79 24.45 -1.77
N VAL A 35 -5.02 23.19 -1.36
CA VAL A 35 -3.97 22.17 -1.21
C VAL A 35 -4.39 20.87 -1.92
N PRO A 36 -3.96 20.65 -3.16
CA PRO A 36 -4.07 19.35 -3.80
C PRO A 36 -2.86 18.45 -3.41
N VAL A 37 -3.13 17.17 -3.15
CA VAL A 37 -2.12 16.15 -2.89
C VAL A 37 -2.44 14.90 -3.71
N LEU A 38 -1.42 14.33 -4.35
CA LEU A 38 -1.53 13.08 -5.10
C LEU A 38 -0.43 12.11 -4.66
N ALA A 39 -0.83 10.93 -4.18
CA ALA A 39 0.03 9.76 -4.05
C ALA A 39 -0.33 8.75 -5.14
N LEU A 40 0.60 8.47 -6.03
CA LEU A 40 0.41 7.56 -7.15
C LEU A 40 1.44 6.43 -7.09
N THR A 41 0.96 5.20 -7.14
CA THR A 41 1.80 4.01 -7.31
C THR A 41 1.36 3.25 -8.55
N VAL A 42 2.33 3.00 -9.43
CA VAL A 42 2.18 2.07 -10.55
C VAL A 42 3.31 1.06 -10.43
N SER A 43 3.00 -0.15 -10.06
CA SER A 43 4.00 -1.17 -9.72
C SER A 43 3.55 -2.55 -10.21
N GLY A 44 4.51 -3.41 -10.51
CA GLY A 44 4.26 -4.79 -10.87
C GLY A 44 5.48 -5.65 -10.57
N VAL A 45 5.26 -6.78 -9.93
CA VAL A 45 6.29 -7.78 -9.65
C VAL A 45 5.95 -9.07 -10.38
N CYS A 46 6.86 -9.50 -11.26
CA CYS A 46 6.77 -10.78 -11.95
C CYS A 46 7.90 -11.69 -11.46
N VAL A 47 7.54 -12.83 -10.87
CA VAL A 47 8.49 -13.85 -10.41
C VAL A 47 8.28 -15.10 -11.24
N GLU A 48 9.29 -15.46 -12.01
CA GLU A 48 9.24 -16.64 -12.88
C GLU A 48 10.31 -17.65 -12.50
N SER A 49 9.91 -18.90 -12.42
CA SER A 49 10.80 -20.05 -12.24
C SER A 49 10.43 -21.10 -13.28
N TYR A 50 11.42 -21.55 -14.06
CA TYR A 50 11.15 -22.56 -15.06
C TYR A 50 12.33 -23.50 -15.31
N LEU A 51 12.02 -24.74 -15.58
CA LEU A 51 12.94 -25.68 -16.23
C LEU A 51 12.76 -25.57 -17.74
N GLY A 52 13.77 -25.04 -18.41
CA GLY A 52 13.75 -24.72 -19.84
C GLY A 52 13.52 -25.94 -20.75
N THR A 53 13.09 -25.68 -21.96
CA THR A 53 12.80 -26.70 -22.99
C THR A 53 14.06 -27.47 -23.38
N SER A 54 13.94 -28.77 -23.50
CA SER A 54 14.98 -29.67 -24.04
C SER A 54 14.37 -31.00 -24.46
N THR A 55 14.92 -31.63 -25.47
CA THR A 55 14.57 -33.00 -25.85
C THR A 55 15.15 -34.06 -24.91
N ARG A 56 16.07 -33.65 -24.02
CA ARG A 56 16.67 -34.58 -23.05
C ARG A 56 15.85 -34.60 -21.77
N VAL A 57 15.54 -35.81 -21.31
CA VAL A 57 14.86 -36.04 -20.02
C VAL A 57 15.83 -35.78 -18.88
N ILE A 58 15.41 -35.05 -17.86
CA ILE A 58 16.13 -34.99 -16.56
C ILE A 58 15.82 -36.26 -15.80
N LYS A 59 16.86 -36.98 -15.40
CA LYS A 59 16.74 -38.17 -14.55
C LYS A 59 17.43 -37.89 -13.23
N THR A 60 16.71 -38.03 -12.12
CA THR A 60 17.22 -37.82 -10.76
C THR A 60 16.80 -39.02 -9.90
N SER A 61 17.61 -39.37 -8.89
CA SER A 61 17.23 -40.32 -7.84
C SER A 61 16.39 -39.67 -6.74
N GLY A 62 16.39 -38.35 -6.65
CA GLY A 62 15.62 -37.56 -5.70
C GLY A 62 14.62 -36.67 -6.41
N ASP A 63 14.35 -35.48 -5.85
CA ASP A 63 13.25 -34.63 -6.24
C ASP A 63 13.61 -33.65 -7.36
N VAL A 64 12.62 -33.34 -8.19
CA VAL A 64 12.63 -32.18 -9.09
C VAL A 64 11.64 -31.13 -8.58
N SER A 65 12.12 -29.94 -8.27
CA SER A 65 11.30 -28.83 -7.75
C SER A 65 11.46 -27.56 -8.58
N VAL A 66 10.34 -26.99 -9.01
CA VAL A 66 10.27 -25.68 -9.67
C VAL A 66 9.34 -24.80 -8.87
N THR A 67 9.88 -23.77 -8.21
CA THR A 67 9.11 -22.94 -7.28
C THR A 67 9.25 -21.45 -7.62
N ALA A 68 8.13 -20.76 -7.77
CA ALA A 68 8.06 -19.30 -7.88
C ALA A 68 7.27 -18.73 -6.71
N SER A 69 7.83 -17.76 -6.00
CA SER A 69 7.16 -17.14 -4.86
C SER A 69 7.30 -15.61 -4.89
N ASN A 70 6.19 -14.93 -4.84
CA ASN A 70 6.09 -13.48 -4.70
C ASN A 70 5.36 -13.14 -3.41
N LYS A 71 5.97 -12.33 -2.55
CA LYS A 71 5.32 -11.74 -1.38
C LYS A 71 5.61 -10.24 -1.35
N ILE A 72 4.58 -9.41 -1.49
CA ILE A 72 4.74 -7.97 -1.49
C ILE A 72 3.67 -7.29 -0.65
N GLU A 73 4.10 -6.30 0.12
CA GLU A 73 3.27 -5.47 0.97
C GLU A 73 3.42 -4.01 0.53
N ARG A 74 2.29 -3.29 0.34
CA ARG A 74 2.29 -1.91 -0.12
C ARG A 74 1.41 -1.03 0.74
N THR A 75 1.93 0.16 1.04
CA THR A 75 1.19 1.19 1.77
C THR A 75 1.22 2.49 0.98
N ILE A 76 0.04 3.06 0.71
CA ILE A 76 -0.10 4.32 0.01
C ILE A 76 -0.88 5.29 0.88
N GLY A 77 -0.32 6.49 1.08
CA GLY A 77 -0.92 7.56 1.86
C GLY A 77 -0.98 8.88 1.08
N ALA A 78 -2.08 9.60 1.17
CA ALA A 78 -2.20 10.96 0.68
C ALA A 78 -2.91 11.83 1.72
N ASP A 79 -2.23 12.90 2.20
CA ASP A 79 -2.75 13.79 3.23
C ASP A 79 -2.72 15.26 2.76
N ALA A 80 -3.88 15.89 2.69
CA ALA A 80 -4.02 17.30 2.33
C ALA A 80 -4.61 18.10 3.51
N SER A 81 -3.99 19.24 3.86
CA SER A 81 -4.45 20.14 4.90
C SER A 81 -4.50 21.58 4.40
N ALA A 82 -5.68 22.17 4.36
CA ALA A 82 -5.86 23.57 4.01
C ALA A 82 -6.42 24.34 5.21
N ALA A 83 -5.78 25.44 5.61
CA ALA A 83 -6.29 26.36 6.61
C ALA A 83 -6.54 27.72 5.97
N GLY A 84 -7.81 28.08 5.73
CA GLY A 84 -8.21 29.30 5.04
C GLY A 84 -9.13 30.19 5.88
N GLY A 85 -8.84 31.51 5.99
CA GLY A 85 -9.69 32.45 6.72
C GLY A 85 -11.05 32.72 6.04
N SER A 86 -11.07 32.73 4.71
CA SER A 86 -12.32 32.93 3.91
C SER A 86 -12.64 31.72 3.04
N VAL A 87 -11.62 31.03 2.49
CA VAL A 87 -11.78 29.84 1.67
C VAL A 87 -10.66 28.85 1.99
N GLY A 88 -11.01 27.63 2.35
CA GLY A 88 -10.09 26.50 2.49
C GLY A 88 -10.52 25.35 1.59
N VAL A 89 -9.61 24.81 0.76
CA VAL A 89 -9.85 23.64 -0.07
C VAL A 89 -8.73 22.66 0.09
N GLY A 90 -9.01 21.51 0.72
CA GLY A 90 -8.11 20.37 0.81
C GLY A 90 -8.56 19.27 -0.15
N ALA A 91 -7.67 18.79 -1.01
CA ALA A 91 -7.95 17.67 -1.91
C ALA A 91 -6.84 16.62 -1.87
N ALA A 92 -7.16 15.38 -1.55
CA ALA A 92 -6.20 14.28 -1.50
C ALA A 92 -6.62 13.14 -2.43
N PHE A 93 -5.66 12.66 -3.21
CA PHE A 93 -5.84 11.57 -4.15
C PHE A 93 -4.82 10.48 -3.89
N GLY A 94 -5.28 9.26 -3.62
CA GLY A 94 -4.44 8.06 -3.51
C GLY A 94 -4.79 7.10 -4.62
N VAL A 95 -3.85 6.80 -5.52
CA VAL A 95 -4.08 5.91 -6.66
C VAL A 95 -3.05 4.80 -6.69
N SER A 96 -3.52 3.56 -6.76
CA SER A 96 -2.68 2.37 -6.86
C SER A 96 -3.06 1.56 -8.08
N ILE A 97 -2.10 1.28 -8.94
CA ILE A 97 -2.25 0.39 -10.10
C ILE A 97 -1.19 -0.70 -9.99
N LEU A 98 -1.62 -1.91 -9.64
CA LEU A 98 -0.73 -3.00 -9.30
C LEU A 98 -0.97 -4.21 -10.19
N ASN A 99 0.13 -4.87 -10.61
CA ASN A 99 0.07 -6.09 -11.41
C ASN A 99 1.16 -7.07 -10.96
N ASP A 100 0.82 -7.98 -10.08
CA ASP A 100 1.75 -8.95 -9.49
C ASP A 100 1.54 -10.35 -10.07
N SER A 101 2.62 -11.11 -10.23
CA SER A 101 2.53 -12.50 -10.67
C SER A 101 3.63 -13.38 -10.09
N ALA A 102 3.32 -14.68 -9.94
CA ALA A 102 4.27 -15.75 -9.71
C ALA A 102 3.97 -16.91 -10.65
N GLU A 103 4.95 -17.32 -11.44
CA GLU A 103 4.80 -18.38 -12.43
C GLU A 103 5.87 -19.44 -12.28
N ALA A 104 5.45 -20.70 -12.01
CA ALA A 104 6.33 -21.87 -11.99
C ALA A 104 6.00 -22.80 -13.16
N THR A 105 6.96 -23.08 -14.02
CA THR A 105 6.71 -23.87 -15.22
C THR A 105 7.74 -24.95 -15.45
N LEU A 106 7.27 -26.17 -15.61
CA LEU A 106 8.08 -27.29 -16.09
C LEU A 106 7.91 -27.40 -17.61
N LYS A 107 9.01 -27.18 -18.38
CA LYS A 107 8.99 -27.17 -19.87
C LYS A 107 9.83 -28.30 -20.49
N ARG A 108 10.08 -29.37 -19.73
CA ARG A 108 10.83 -30.53 -20.20
C ARG A 108 10.43 -31.78 -19.46
N SER A 109 10.63 -32.93 -20.09
CA SER A 109 10.38 -34.24 -19.49
C SER A 109 11.30 -34.51 -18.33
N VAL A 110 10.78 -35.15 -17.27
CA VAL A 110 11.51 -35.50 -16.06
C VAL A 110 11.14 -36.89 -15.58
N ASN A 111 12.14 -37.57 -14.96
CA ASN A 111 11.98 -38.83 -14.22
C ASN A 111 12.68 -38.65 -12.86
N ALA A 112 11.91 -38.68 -11.78
CA ALA A 112 12.36 -38.31 -10.45
C ALA A 112 11.67 -39.14 -9.35
N ASP A 113 12.09 -38.98 -8.10
CA ASP A 113 11.36 -39.55 -6.95
C ASP A 113 10.05 -38.78 -6.72
N ASN A 114 10.15 -37.46 -6.61
CA ASN A 114 8.98 -36.56 -6.59
C ASN A 114 9.16 -35.40 -7.61
N VAL A 115 8.04 -34.86 -8.10
CA VAL A 115 8.02 -33.69 -8.97
C VAL A 115 7.10 -32.63 -8.38
N PHE A 116 7.67 -31.48 -8.02
CA PHE A 116 6.94 -30.35 -7.46
C PHE A 116 6.99 -29.14 -8.41
N VAL A 117 5.84 -28.63 -8.79
CA VAL A 117 5.71 -27.37 -9.54
C VAL A 117 4.80 -26.47 -8.74
N GLU A 118 5.37 -25.44 -8.10
CA GLU A 118 4.63 -24.65 -7.13
C GLU A 118 4.78 -23.15 -7.41
N ALA A 119 3.66 -22.43 -7.47
CA ALA A 119 3.61 -21.00 -7.55
C ALA A 119 2.85 -20.42 -6.37
N SER A 120 3.35 -19.31 -5.80
CA SER A 120 2.69 -18.59 -4.72
C SER A 120 2.79 -17.08 -4.95
N SER A 121 1.67 -16.38 -4.96
CA SER A 121 1.64 -14.92 -5.08
C SER A 121 0.79 -14.32 -3.98
N ILE A 122 1.45 -13.63 -3.04
CA ILE A 122 0.84 -12.92 -1.92
C ILE A 122 1.04 -11.44 -2.15
N SER A 123 -0.06 -10.69 -2.27
CA SER A 123 -0.02 -9.25 -2.52
C SER A 123 -0.99 -8.53 -1.58
N ARG A 124 -0.45 -7.65 -0.75
CA ARG A 124 -1.20 -6.88 0.24
C ARG A 124 -1.07 -5.40 -0.03
N LEU A 125 -2.19 -4.68 0.01
CA LEU A 125 -2.27 -3.26 -0.25
C LEU A 125 -3.09 -2.55 0.81
N LYS A 126 -2.54 -1.46 1.36
CA LYS A 126 -3.26 -0.50 2.17
C LYS A 126 -3.22 0.88 1.51
N THR A 127 -4.37 1.48 1.31
CA THR A 127 -4.48 2.87 0.82
C THR A 127 -5.25 3.71 1.81
N ASN A 128 -4.64 4.80 2.29
CA ASN A 128 -5.24 5.71 3.24
C ASN A 128 -5.15 7.15 2.69
N VAL A 129 -6.30 7.77 2.44
CA VAL A 129 -6.40 9.12 1.88
C VAL A 129 -7.18 10.02 2.81
N LYS A 130 -6.58 11.15 3.18
CA LYS A 130 -7.19 12.12 4.09
C LYS A 130 -7.12 13.51 3.49
N ALA A 131 -8.21 14.24 3.58
CA ALA A 131 -8.25 15.66 3.23
C ALA A 131 -8.88 16.46 4.35
N SER A 132 -8.31 17.62 4.66
CA SER A 132 -8.88 18.55 5.62
C SER A 132 -8.92 19.97 5.08
N ALA A 133 -9.94 20.70 5.46
CA ALA A 133 -10.02 22.13 5.23
C ALA A 133 -10.50 22.80 6.52
N ASN A 134 -9.64 23.66 7.08
CA ASN A 134 -9.90 24.38 8.33
C ASN A 134 -10.03 25.87 8.07
N GLY A 135 -11.06 26.51 8.61
CA GLY A 135 -11.12 27.97 8.66
C GLY A 135 -10.19 28.53 9.74
N VAL A 136 -9.52 29.62 9.46
CA VAL A 136 -8.80 30.39 10.47
C VAL A 136 -9.72 31.51 10.89
N THR A 137 -10.14 31.57 12.15
CA THR A 137 -10.73 32.78 12.72
C THR A 137 -9.71 33.91 12.58
N PRO A 138 -10.10 35.10 12.04
CA PRO A 138 -9.25 36.25 12.18
C PRO A 138 -8.93 36.40 13.69
N ALA A 139 -7.67 36.45 14.02
CA ALA A 139 -7.23 36.56 15.41
C ALA A 139 -7.91 37.78 16.04
N SER A 140 -9.01 37.59 16.76
CA SER A 140 -9.35 38.42 17.87
C SER A 140 -8.22 38.23 18.90
N SER A 141 -7.55 39.28 19.25
CA SER A 141 -6.39 39.37 20.16
C SER A 141 -6.23 38.19 21.10
N PRO A 142 -4.98 37.68 21.32
CA PRO A 142 -4.74 36.51 22.13
C PRO A 142 -5.23 36.76 23.56
N THR A 143 -6.40 36.26 23.89
CA THR A 143 -6.80 36.04 25.26
C THR A 143 -6.06 34.81 25.71
N ALA A 144 -5.04 35.03 26.50
CA ALA A 144 -4.30 33.94 27.16
C ALA A 144 -5.31 33.02 27.87
N GLY A 145 -5.39 31.76 27.47
CA GLY A 145 -6.16 30.76 28.20
C GLY A 145 -7.03 29.80 27.36
N GLN A 146 -7.01 29.82 26.04
CA GLN A 146 -7.74 28.80 25.28
C GLN A 146 -6.86 27.55 25.12
N THR A 147 -7.10 26.58 25.99
CA THR A 147 -6.70 25.21 25.80
C THR A 147 -7.26 24.73 24.45
N THR A 148 -6.37 24.39 23.54
CA THR A 148 -6.70 23.63 22.32
C THR A 148 -7.67 22.50 22.69
N PRO A 149 -8.78 22.30 21.98
CA PRO A 149 -9.59 21.11 22.17
C PRO A 149 -8.72 19.92 21.82
N SER A 150 -8.23 19.29 22.86
CA SER A 150 -7.53 18.04 22.81
C SER A 150 -8.45 16.99 22.18
N GLY A 151 -8.06 16.47 21.04
CA GLY A 151 -8.34 15.10 20.73
C GLY A 151 -9.81 14.74 20.49
N THR A 152 -10.28 14.89 19.26
CA THR A 152 -11.19 13.89 18.76
C THR A 152 -10.40 12.96 17.86
N LYS A 153 -9.95 11.99 18.49
CA LYS A 153 -9.40 10.70 18.25
C LYS A 153 -9.77 10.12 16.89
N GLN A 154 -8.81 9.60 16.27
CA GLN A 154 -8.66 8.34 15.54
C GLN A 154 -9.66 7.21 15.91
N THR A 155 -10.64 7.51 16.76
CA THR A 155 -11.55 6.56 17.39
C THR A 155 -12.42 5.82 16.38
N ASP A 156 -12.69 6.36 15.20
CA ASP A 156 -13.57 5.67 14.26
C ASP A 156 -12.83 4.58 13.48
N TYR A 157 -11.57 4.83 13.15
CA TYR A 157 -10.70 3.81 12.54
C TYR A 157 -10.26 2.76 13.57
N ASP A 158 -9.91 3.20 14.78
CA ASP A 158 -9.59 2.33 15.90
C ASP A 158 -10.80 1.49 16.34
N ASN A 159 -12.02 1.99 16.19
CA ASN A 159 -13.22 1.25 16.48
C ASN A 159 -13.56 0.22 15.40
N MET A 160 -13.32 0.50 14.12
CA MET A 160 -13.39 -0.52 13.06
C MET A 160 -12.36 -1.63 13.28
N VAL A 161 -11.15 -1.26 13.71
CA VAL A 161 -10.09 -2.23 14.05
C VAL A 161 -10.43 -3.01 15.32
N LYS A 162 -11.00 -2.36 16.33
CA LYS A 162 -11.38 -3.01 17.61
C LYS A 162 -12.58 -3.92 17.50
N ASN A 163 -13.49 -3.67 16.57
CA ASN A 163 -14.73 -4.44 16.41
C ASN A 163 -14.56 -5.72 15.56
N GLY A 164 -13.36 -6.01 15.10
CA GLY A 164 -13.09 -7.28 14.42
C GLY A 164 -13.62 -7.37 12.99
N ASP A 165 -13.95 -6.25 12.35
CA ASP A 165 -14.48 -6.20 10.98
C ASP A 165 -13.39 -6.42 9.89
N TYR A 166 -12.19 -6.84 10.27
CA TYR A 166 -11.12 -7.18 9.33
C TYR A 166 -10.98 -8.69 9.18
N PRO A 167 -10.86 -9.19 7.94
CA PRO A 167 -10.52 -10.59 7.73
C PRO A 167 -9.14 -10.88 8.29
N LEU A 168 -9.03 -11.92 9.08
CA LEU A 168 -7.76 -12.49 9.52
C LEU A 168 -7.01 -13.05 8.31
N ASP A 169 -5.68 -13.00 8.34
CA ASP A 169 -4.86 -13.71 7.37
C ASP A 169 -5.10 -15.23 7.48
N PRO A 170 -4.78 -16.03 6.46
CA PRO A 170 -4.96 -17.48 6.49
C PRO A 170 -4.22 -18.21 7.62
N ASN A 171 -3.26 -17.54 8.30
CA ASN A 171 -2.53 -18.05 9.43
C ASN A 171 -3.11 -17.61 10.78
N GLY A 172 -4.19 -16.80 10.75
CA GLY A 172 -4.82 -16.25 11.95
C GLY A 172 -4.08 -15.06 12.57
N ASP A 173 -3.07 -14.53 11.88
CA ASP A 173 -2.35 -13.35 12.33
C ASP A 173 -3.18 -12.08 12.09
N ASP A 174 -3.32 -11.30 13.12
CA ASP A 174 -4.00 -10.00 13.06
C ASP A 174 -3.23 -9.06 12.12
N MET A 175 -3.89 -8.64 11.03
CA MET A 175 -3.31 -7.68 10.07
C MET A 175 -2.85 -6.35 10.72
N ARG A 176 -3.12 -6.14 12.00
CA ARG A 176 -2.66 -4.97 12.78
C ARG A 176 -1.14 -4.83 12.79
N SER A 177 -0.40 -5.92 12.87
CA SER A 177 1.07 -5.89 12.90
C SER A 177 1.70 -5.41 11.57
N LEU A 178 0.97 -5.56 10.46
CA LEU A 178 1.37 -5.07 9.14
C LEU A 178 1.12 -3.56 8.97
N PHE A 179 0.32 -2.99 9.86
CA PHE A 179 -0.19 -1.63 9.77
C PHE A 179 0.16 -0.81 11.01
N ASP A 180 1.38 -0.93 11.52
CA ASP A 180 1.86 -0.07 12.60
C ASP A 180 1.81 1.40 12.15
N GLU A 181 0.80 2.11 12.66
CA GLU A 181 0.59 3.53 12.39
C GLU A 181 1.80 4.38 12.75
N GLY A 182 2.61 3.93 13.71
CA GLY A 182 3.84 4.59 14.11
C GLY A 182 4.91 4.66 13.02
N GLN A 183 4.88 3.79 12.02
CA GLN A 183 5.81 3.85 10.88
C GLN A 183 5.45 4.97 9.90
N ALA A 184 4.17 5.11 9.57
CA ALA A 184 3.70 6.18 8.69
C ALA A 184 3.87 7.56 9.34
N ASP A 185 3.68 7.66 10.67
CA ASP A 185 3.93 8.88 11.44
C ASP A 185 5.39 9.26 11.45
N LYS A 186 6.29 8.32 11.71
CA LYS A 186 7.75 8.55 11.69
C LYS A 186 8.26 9.00 10.32
N MET A 187 7.65 8.52 9.23
CA MET A 187 8.01 8.96 7.87
C MET A 187 7.45 10.36 7.57
N ALA A 188 6.23 10.67 7.98
CA ALA A 188 5.65 12.00 7.86
C ALA A 188 6.47 13.05 8.65
N ASP A 189 6.88 12.71 9.87
CA ASP A 189 7.73 13.55 10.71
C ASP A 189 9.12 13.78 10.09
N LYS A 190 9.74 12.74 9.54
CA LYS A 190 11.03 12.85 8.83
C LYS A 190 10.94 13.73 7.59
N ASN A 191 9.88 13.60 6.80
CA ASN A 191 9.68 14.41 5.60
C ASN A 191 9.40 15.88 5.95
N THR A 192 8.63 16.13 7.02
CA THR A 192 8.38 17.48 7.53
C THR A 192 9.67 18.12 8.04
N GLN A 193 10.52 17.38 8.73
CA GLN A 193 11.82 17.85 9.24
C GLN A 193 12.78 18.12 8.08
N THR A 194 12.80 17.30 7.05
CA THR A 194 13.62 17.50 5.83
C THR A 194 13.17 18.75 5.07
N ALA A 195 11.88 18.95 4.88
CA ALA A 195 11.33 20.13 4.24
C ALA A 195 11.65 21.41 5.03
N SER A 196 11.57 21.37 6.36
CA SER A 196 11.96 22.49 7.24
C SER A 196 13.45 22.83 7.11
N ASN A 197 14.31 21.81 7.07
CA ASN A 197 15.74 21.99 6.92
C ASN A 197 16.12 22.54 5.54
N MET A 198 15.45 22.10 4.47
CA MET A 198 15.62 22.64 3.12
C MET A 198 15.16 24.10 3.02
N ALA A 199 14.02 24.45 3.61
CA ALA A 199 13.52 25.82 3.66
C ALA A 199 14.47 26.75 4.42
N ASN A 200 15.01 26.29 5.55
CA ASN A 200 15.99 27.04 6.33
C ASN A 200 17.32 27.23 5.59
N SER A 201 17.78 26.22 4.83
CA SER A 201 18.99 26.29 4.02
C SER A 201 18.86 27.21 2.81
N ALA A 202 17.66 27.37 2.26
CA ALA A 202 17.38 28.27 1.14
C ALA A 202 17.27 29.75 1.53
N GLY A 203 17.49 30.10 2.81
CA GLY A 203 17.51 31.49 3.28
C GLY A 203 16.13 32.17 3.36
N THR A 204 15.06 31.45 3.14
CA THR A 204 13.68 31.93 3.31
C THR A 204 13.28 31.86 4.80
N LYS A 205 13.67 32.87 5.56
CA LYS A 205 13.44 32.97 7.00
C LYS A 205 11.99 33.10 7.44
N ASN A 206 11.00 32.87 6.56
CA ASN A 206 9.58 33.07 6.85
C ASN A 206 8.66 31.96 6.37
N VAL A 207 9.14 30.73 6.24
CA VAL A 207 8.22 29.60 6.24
C VAL A 207 7.84 29.38 7.70
N ASN A 208 6.61 29.73 8.03
CA ASN A 208 6.12 29.69 9.41
C ASN A 208 6.27 28.29 9.97
N ALA A 209 7.33 28.05 10.77
CA ALA A 209 7.61 26.75 11.40
C ALA A 209 6.40 26.24 12.20
N THR A 210 5.55 27.14 12.65
CA THR A 210 4.27 26.85 13.31
C THR A 210 3.27 26.16 12.38
N ALA A 211 3.24 26.50 11.07
CA ALA A 211 2.37 25.82 10.11
C ALA A 211 2.86 24.40 9.82
N MET A 212 4.18 24.18 9.85
CA MET A 212 4.76 22.86 9.59
C MET A 212 4.78 21.94 10.82
N SER A 213 4.98 22.50 12.01
CA SER A 213 4.90 21.70 13.26
C SER A 213 3.46 21.29 13.58
N GLY A 214 2.45 22.04 13.13
CA GLY A 214 1.05 21.62 13.21
C GLY A 214 0.70 20.45 12.29
N MET A 215 1.52 20.16 11.26
CA MET A 215 1.32 19.03 10.35
C MET A 215 1.75 17.67 10.95
N SER A 216 2.72 17.67 11.86
CA SER A 216 3.20 16.42 12.47
C SER A 216 2.43 16.04 13.75
N ALA A 217 1.93 17.03 14.51
CA ALA A 217 1.26 16.77 15.78
C ALA A 217 -0.24 16.41 15.65
N ASN A 218 -0.90 16.86 14.57
CA ASN A 218 -2.29 16.59 14.29
C ASN A 218 -2.42 16.13 12.84
N ARG A 219 -2.50 14.83 12.62
CA ARG A 219 -2.88 14.33 11.30
C ARG A 219 -4.16 15.01 10.86
N PRO A 220 -4.16 15.74 9.74
CA PRO A 220 -5.34 16.46 9.32
C PRO A 220 -6.44 15.46 9.00
N LYS A 221 -7.46 15.45 9.86
CA LYS A 221 -8.77 14.94 9.46
C LYS A 221 -9.35 16.00 8.54
N ALA A 222 -10.17 15.62 7.56
CA ALA A 222 -10.94 16.60 6.81
C ALA A 222 -11.94 17.28 7.75
N GLU A 223 -11.52 18.36 8.38
CA GLU A 223 -12.34 19.18 9.25
C GLU A 223 -12.44 20.58 8.63
N THR A 224 -13.63 21.08 8.44
CA THR A 224 -13.85 22.48 8.12
C THR A 224 -14.22 23.20 9.39
N SER A 225 -13.46 24.19 9.81
CA SER A 225 -13.80 25.09 10.91
C SER A 225 -13.95 26.51 10.39
N GLU A 226 -14.56 27.35 11.16
CA GLU A 226 -14.98 28.73 10.92
C GLU A 226 -14.30 29.48 9.75
N GLY A 227 -14.94 29.51 8.61
CA GLY A 227 -14.62 30.29 7.41
C GLY A 227 -15.85 30.31 6.50
N SER A 228 -15.92 31.25 5.54
CA SER A 228 -17.12 31.40 4.72
C SER A 228 -17.39 30.18 3.83
N ILE A 229 -16.34 29.50 3.32
CA ILE A 229 -16.47 28.28 2.50
C ILE A 229 -15.29 27.35 2.78
N GLN A 230 -15.60 26.11 3.18
CA GLN A 230 -14.59 25.09 3.41
C GLN A 230 -14.96 23.82 2.63
N VAL A 231 -14.03 23.28 1.86
CA VAL A 231 -14.25 22.07 1.05
C VAL A 231 -13.12 21.08 1.30
N ALA A 232 -13.49 19.88 1.69
CA ALA A 232 -12.54 18.77 1.79
C ALA A 232 -12.97 17.63 0.85
N ALA A 233 -12.07 17.18 -0.01
CA ALA A 233 -12.36 16.09 -0.93
C ALA A 233 -11.23 15.04 -0.91
N CYS A 234 -11.59 13.76 -0.84
CA CYS A 234 -10.62 12.71 -0.99
C CYS A 234 -11.13 11.59 -1.90
N LEU A 235 -10.22 11.07 -2.71
CA LEU A 235 -10.45 9.94 -3.57
C LEU A 235 -9.35 8.90 -3.35
N ALA A 236 -9.73 7.69 -3.01
CA ALA A 236 -8.84 6.55 -2.98
C ALA A 236 -9.26 5.55 -4.06
N LEU A 237 -8.33 5.17 -4.92
CA LEU A 237 -8.57 4.23 -6.02
C LEU A 237 -7.49 3.14 -6.00
N ASN A 238 -7.91 1.89 -5.87
CA ASN A 238 -7.05 0.74 -6.03
C ASN A 238 -7.48 -0.08 -7.25
N ILE A 239 -6.53 -0.38 -8.11
CA ILE A 239 -6.66 -1.34 -9.20
C ILE A 239 -5.56 -2.36 -9.02
N MET A 240 -5.91 -3.57 -8.61
CA MET A 240 -4.96 -4.62 -8.28
C MET A 240 -5.24 -5.87 -9.08
N LYS A 241 -4.21 -6.39 -9.73
CA LYS A 241 -4.23 -7.69 -10.40
C LYS A 241 -3.17 -8.56 -9.75
N ASN A 242 -3.55 -9.77 -9.37
CA ASN A 242 -2.62 -10.76 -8.83
C ASN A 242 -2.85 -12.10 -9.52
N ARG A 243 -1.75 -12.74 -9.96
CA ARG A 243 -1.78 -14.03 -10.64
C ARG A 243 -0.78 -14.98 -10.03
N SER A 244 -1.23 -16.20 -9.77
CA SER A 244 -0.36 -17.32 -9.46
C SER A 244 -0.61 -18.44 -10.45
N GLN A 245 0.45 -18.99 -11.03
CA GLN A 245 0.32 -20.05 -12.04
C GLN A 245 1.41 -21.11 -11.85
N ALA A 246 0.98 -22.37 -11.74
CA ALA A 246 1.86 -23.52 -11.76
C ALA A 246 1.48 -24.41 -12.94
N THR A 247 2.42 -24.68 -13.85
CA THR A 247 2.11 -25.37 -15.11
C THR A 247 3.15 -26.42 -15.46
N ILE A 248 2.68 -27.56 -15.91
CA ILE A 248 3.47 -28.52 -16.68
C ILE A 248 3.13 -28.31 -18.15
N GLY A 249 4.14 -28.12 -18.99
CA GLY A 249 3.97 -27.89 -20.43
C GLY A 249 3.36 -29.11 -21.14
N ASP A 250 2.84 -28.85 -22.31
CA ASP A 250 2.22 -29.87 -23.15
C ASP A 250 3.26 -30.88 -23.67
N VAL A 251 2.81 -32.08 -23.92
CA VAL A 251 3.61 -33.17 -24.57
C VAL A 251 4.89 -33.53 -23.79
N LEU A 252 4.84 -33.47 -22.46
CA LEU A 252 5.95 -33.85 -21.59
C LEU A 252 5.69 -35.20 -20.93
N ASP A 253 6.72 -36.05 -20.87
CA ASP A 253 6.72 -37.24 -20.04
C ASP A 253 7.20 -36.89 -18.65
N VAL A 254 6.28 -36.87 -17.70
CA VAL A 254 6.59 -36.64 -16.28
C VAL A 254 6.35 -37.92 -15.53
N THR A 255 7.46 -38.54 -15.06
CA THR A 255 7.42 -39.75 -14.28
C THR A 255 7.95 -39.47 -12.87
N ALA A 256 7.14 -39.75 -11.87
CA ALA A 256 7.56 -39.71 -10.46
C ALA A 256 7.38 -41.09 -9.82
N ALA A 257 8.35 -41.52 -9.03
CA ALA A 257 8.23 -42.75 -8.27
C ALA A 257 7.20 -42.66 -7.15
N ARG A 258 6.98 -41.46 -6.60
CA ARG A 258 6.07 -41.22 -5.48
C ARG A 258 4.98 -40.18 -5.80
N GLU A 259 5.34 -38.91 -5.99
CA GLU A 259 4.36 -37.83 -6.07
C GLU A 259 4.64 -36.85 -7.24
N VAL A 260 3.59 -36.49 -7.97
CA VAL A 260 3.59 -35.29 -8.82
C VAL A 260 2.63 -34.28 -8.20
N ARG A 261 3.15 -33.12 -7.77
CA ARG A 261 2.34 -32.06 -7.20
C ARG A 261 2.48 -30.79 -8.01
N VAL A 262 1.35 -30.32 -8.54
CA VAL A 262 1.22 -29.02 -9.16
C VAL A 262 0.33 -28.15 -8.27
N ARG A 263 0.87 -27.06 -7.74
CA ARG A 263 0.15 -26.22 -6.80
C ARG A 263 0.29 -24.74 -7.14
N SER A 264 -0.83 -24.07 -7.24
CA SER A 264 -0.88 -22.62 -7.36
C SER A 264 -1.63 -22.04 -6.17
N VAL A 265 -0.98 -21.12 -5.44
CA VAL A 265 -1.55 -20.45 -4.28
C VAL A 265 -1.49 -18.94 -4.51
N GLY A 266 -2.55 -18.25 -4.19
CA GLY A 266 -2.53 -16.80 -4.17
C GLY A 266 -3.35 -16.27 -3.02
N ASP A 267 -2.92 -15.13 -2.53
CA ASP A 267 -3.54 -14.38 -1.47
C ASP A 267 -3.49 -12.90 -1.84
N THR A 268 -4.64 -12.22 -1.77
CA THR A 268 -4.72 -10.84 -2.21
C THR A 268 -5.63 -10.05 -1.27
N ASP A 269 -5.01 -9.17 -0.50
CA ASP A 269 -5.68 -8.30 0.41
C ASP A 269 -5.55 -6.84 -0.03
N ALA A 270 -6.66 -6.12 -0.11
CA ALA A 270 -6.66 -4.70 -0.41
C ALA A 270 -7.60 -3.95 0.53
N VAL A 271 -7.03 -3.12 1.38
CA VAL A 271 -7.74 -2.24 2.30
C VAL A 271 -7.65 -0.82 1.80
N ILE A 272 -8.79 -0.13 1.76
CA ILE A 272 -8.88 1.23 1.27
C ILE A 272 -9.71 2.08 2.23
N ALA A 273 -9.19 3.25 2.59
CA ALA A 273 -9.88 4.23 3.40
C ALA A 273 -9.75 5.62 2.78
N ALA A 274 -10.88 6.31 2.65
CA ALA A 274 -10.93 7.73 2.31
C ALA A 274 -11.71 8.46 3.39
N ASN A 275 -11.15 9.51 3.97
CA ASN A 275 -11.76 10.27 5.04
C ASN A 275 -11.76 11.77 4.72
N ALA A 276 -12.95 12.33 4.57
CA ALA A 276 -13.17 13.75 4.38
C ALA A 276 -14.17 14.23 5.44
N LYS A 277 -13.71 14.99 6.43
CA LYS A 277 -14.55 15.52 7.50
C LYS A 277 -14.65 17.04 7.40
N ALA A 278 -15.85 17.55 7.21
CA ALA A 278 -16.16 18.97 7.26
C ALA A 278 -16.85 19.30 8.58
N THR A 279 -16.22 20.13 9.43
CA THR A 279 -16.82 20.63 10.68
C THR A 279 -16.98 22.15 10.55
N ILE A 280 -18.18 22.71 10.75
CA ILE A 280 -18.54 24.00 10.18
C ILE A 280 -19.24 24.93 11.15
N SER A 281 -19.01 26.25 10.94
CA SER A 281 -19.90 27.31 11.43
C SER A 281 -20.85 27.90 10.37
N THR A 282 -20.50 27.91 9.09
CA THR A 282 -21.35 28.54 8.02
C THR A 282 -21.60 27.65 6.80
N THR A 283 -20.57 27.21 6.08
CA THR A 283 -20.75 26.33 4.94
C THR A 283 -19.52 25.39 4.77
N GLY A 284 -19.69 24.10 4.88
CA GLY A 284 -18.63 23.13 4.64
C GLY A 284 -19.12 21.90 3.91
N VAL A 285 -18.27 21.40 3.03
CA VAL A 285 -18.56 20.23 2.22
C VAL A 285 -17.41 19.23 2.38
N GLY A 286 -17.71 18.03 2.84
CA GLY A 286 -16.78 16.91 2.88
C GLY A 286 -17.22 15.82 1.90
N VAL A 287 -16.35 15.39 0.99
CA VAL A 287 -16.62 14.30 0.05
C VAL A 287 -15.48 13.28 0.10
N ALA A 288 -15.82 12.05 0.41
CA ALA A 288 -14.85 10.93 0.41
C ALA A 288 -15.36 9.81 -0.49
N VAL A 289 -14.51 9.34 -1.40
CA VAL A 289 -14.81 8.26 -2.32
C VAL A 289 -13.70 7.21 -2.25
N SER A 290 -14.07 5.95 -2.06
CA SER A 290 -13.17 4.82 -2.08
C SER A 290 -13.61 3.81 -3.14
N ILE A 291 -12.72 3.45 -4.06
CA ILE A 291 -12.98 2.46 -5.10
C ILE A 291 -11.89 1.41 -5.06
N ASN A 292 -12.28 0.16 -4.81
CA ASN A 292 -11.36 -0.97 -4.75
C ASN A 292 -11.71 -1.98 -5.84
N PHE A 293 -10.82 -2.15 -6.81
CA PHE A 293 -10.97 -3.10 -7.89
C PHE A 293 -9.86 -4.15 -7.84
N VAL A 294 -10.20 -5.35 -7.38
CA VAL A 294 -9.25 -6.45 -7.22
C VAL A 294 -9.61 -7.57 -8.19
N ARG A 295 -8.63 -7.99 -8.98
CA ARG A 295 -8.73 -9.16 -9.83
C ARG A 295 -7.65 -10.17 -9.46
N TYR A 296 -8.10 -11.34 -9.13
CA TYR A 296 -7.25 -12.45 -8.73
C TYR A 296 -7.44 -13.65 -9.66
N ARG A 297 -6.33 -14.37 -9.97
CA ARG A 297 -6.37 -15.58 -10.78
C ARG A 297 -5.31 -16.59 -10.32
N THR A 298 -5.74 -17.84 -10.08
CA THR A 298 -4.87 -19.02 -9.93
C THR A 298 -5.14 -20.03 -11.02
N SER A 299 -4.11 -20.69 -11.50
CA SER A 299 -4.21 -21.78 -12.46
C SER A 299 -3.01 -22.70 -12.39
#